data_b7afcf1d35185ca8073b0709e9ebc6ea
#
_entry.id   b7afcf1d35185ca8073b0709e9ebc6ea
#
_cell.length_a   1.000
_cell.length_b   1.000
_cell.length_c   1.000
_cell.angle_alpha   90.00
_cell.angle_beta   90.00
_cell.angle_gamma   90.00
#
_symmetry.space_group_name_H-M   'P 1'
#
loop_
_entity.id
_entity.type
_entity.pdbx_description
1 polymer ?
#
loop_
_entity_poly.entity_id
_entity_poly.type
_entity_poly.pdbx_seq_one_letter_code
_entity_poly.pdbx_strand_id
1 'polypeptide(L)'
;VSNKILTNQTNLTSTFYTGSIGHDVSTGVEFTREMQTNYGVNPVTLPAVNIYHPDSSIHPGGLTRNGANANGQTDTFAIYAFDTLQITRDFELNGGIRLDNYHTEYDSATACGGSGRGAITCPTGVAKGSPVTTVDTAKSGNLMNWKAGALYHLTENGNVYINYAVSQQPPGGNNFALAQSGSGNSANRTDFKPQKANTSEIGTKWQVLDKRLLLTAALFRTDIENEVEQNDDGTYSQYGKKRVEGYEISVAGNITPAWQVIGGYTQQKATIKNGKDVAQDGSSSLPYTPEHAFTLWSQYQATDDISVGAGARYIGSMHKGSDGAVGTPAFTEGYWVADAKLGYRVNRNLDFQLNVYNLFDTDYVASINKSGYRYHPGEPRTFLLTANMHF
;
A
#
# COMPACT_ATOMS: atom_id res chain seq x y z
N VAL A 1 -11.83 -14.23 8.61
CA VAL A 1 -11.55 -12.87 9.05
C VAL A 1 -12.81 -12.04 8.84
N SER A 2 -13.17 -11.20 9.80
CA SER A 2 -14.25 -10.20 9.68
C SER A 2 -13.67 -8.81 9.97
N ASN A 3 -13.83 -7.90 9.02
CA ASN A 3 -13.41 -6.51 9.17
C ASN A 3 -14.65 -5.62 9.22
N LYS A 4 -14.63 -4.62 10.10
CA LYS A 4 -15.69 -3.60 10.21
C LYS A 4 -15.03 -2.25 10.39
N ILE A 5 -15.51 -1.25 9.65
CA ILE A 5 -15.05 0.12 9.75
C ILE A 5 -16.27 1.02 9.92
N LEU A 6 -16.24 1.89 10.90
CA LEU A 6 -17.17 2.99 11.08
C LEU A 6 -16.36 4.28 11.09
N THR A 7 -16.64 5.16 10.16
CA THR A 7 -15.96 6.46 10.09
C THR A 7 -16.96 7.57 9.89
N ASN A 8 -16.67 8.70 10.49
CA ASN A 8 -17.34 9.97 10.23
C ASN A 8 -16.28 11.06 10.13
N GLN A 9 -16.34 11.84 9.07
CA GLN A 9 -15.48 12.98 8.85
C GLN A 9 -16.35 14.22 8.56
N THR A 10 -16.13 15.28 9.29
CA THR A 10 -16.79 16.56 9.09
C THR A 10 -15.75 17.60 8.72
N ASN A 11 -15.88 18.16 7.52
CA ASN A 11 -14.99 19.18 6.96
C ASN A 11 -15.67 20.52 6.87
N LEU A 12 -14.91 21.57 7.15
CA LEU A 12 -15.22 22.96 6.82
C LEU A 12 -14.14 23.48 5.88
N THR A 13 -14.54 23.94 4.70
CA THR A 13 -13.66 24.65 3.77
C THR A 13 -14.09 26.12 3.69
N SER A 14 -13.11 27.01 3.65
CA SER A 14 -13.36 28.46 3.60
C SER A 14 -12.28 29.15 2.83
N THR A 15 -12.68 30.09 1.96
CA THR A 15 -11.78 31.00 1.25
C THR A 15 -12.02 32.42 1.73
N PHE A 16 -10.99 33.12 2.18
CA PHE A 16 -11.07 34.51 2.67
C PHE A 16 -9.73 35.22 2.46
N TYR A 17 -9.70 36.51 2.77
CA TYR A 17 -8.50 37.34 2.66
C TYR A 17 -8.15 37.99 3.99
N THR A 18 -6.84 38.01 4.31
CA THR A 18 -6.27 38.82 5.39
C THR A 18 -5.34 39.86 4.77
N GLY A 19 -5.84 41.08 4.59
CA GLY A 19 -5.14 42.08 3.79
C GLY A 19 -5.04 41.64 2.33
N SER A 20 -3.81 41.52 1.80
CA SER A 20 -3.53 41.07 0.44
C SER A 20 -3.32 39.55 0.31
N ILE A 21 -3.31 38.83 1.42
CA ILE A 21 -3.06 37.39 1.46
C ILE A 21 -4.39 36.65 1.33
N GLY A 22 -4.51 35.80 0.31
CA GLY A 22 -5.62 34.86 0.16
C GLY A 22 -5.40 33.62 0.99
N HIS A 23 -6.46 33.06 1.55
CA HIS A 23 -6.47 31.83 2.36
C HIS A 23 -7.46 30.84 1.78
N ASP A 24 -7.00 29.60 1.54
CA ASP A 24 -7.83 28.43 1.26
C ASP A 24 -7.67 27.43 2.40
N VAL A 25 -8.57 27.55 3.39
CA VAL A 25 -8.52 26.77 4.63
C VAL A 25 -9.39 25.52 4.50
N SER A 26 -8.86 24.39 4.94
CA SER A 26 -9.60 23.15 5.18
C SER A 26 -9.35 22.71 6.62
N THR A 27 -10.39 22.63 7.41
CA THR A 27 -10.33 22.17 8.81
C THR A 27 -11.42 21.15 9.07
N GLY A 28 -11.21 20.29 10.05
CA GLY A 28 -12.23 19.31 10.36
C GLY A 28 -11.90 18.44 11.56
N VAL A 29 -12.86 17.57 11.81
CA VAL A 29 -12.79 16.51 12.83
C VAL A 29 -13.11 15.18 12.17
N GLU A 30 -12.48 14.11 12.67
CA GLU A 30 -12.71 12.76 12.20
C GLU A 30 -12.79 11.82 13.39
N PHE A 31 -13.73 10.91 13.34
CA PHE A 31 -13.82 9.75 14.20
C PHE A 31 -13.80 8.49 13.35
N THR A 32 -12.92 7.55 13.67
CA THR A 32 -12.84 6.27 12.99
C THR A 32 -12.73 5.15 14.03
N ARG A 33 -13.57 4.13 13.88
CA ARG A 33 -13.47 2.85 14.58
C ARG A 33 -13.24 1.75 13.58
N GLU A 34 -12.14 1.05 13.74
CA GLU A 34 -11.75 -0.09 12.94
C GLU A 34 -11.69 -1.34 13.81
N MET A 35 -12.29 -2.42 13.33
CA MET A 35 -12.33 -3.69 14.05
C MET A 35 -11.96 -4.82 13.11
N GLN A 36 -11.14 -5.76 13.60
CA GLN A 36 -10.86 -7.01 12.91
C GLN A 36 -11.02 -8.17 13.88
N THR A 37 -11.79 -9.16 13.47
CA THR A 37 -11.85 -10.47 14.17
C THR A 37 -11.31 -11.55 13.24
N ASN A 38 -10.31 -12.27 13.72
CA ASN A 38 -9.76 -13.43 13.06
C ASN A 38 -10.15 -14.69 13.86
N TYR A 39 -10.84 -15.63 13.20
CA TYR A 39 -11.29 -16.85 13.83
C TYR A 39 -10.33 -18.00 13.51
N GLY A 40 -9.90 -18.73 14.53
CA GLY A 40 -9.19 -19.99 14.36
C GLY A 40 -10.13 -21.07 13.78
N VAL A 41 -9.58 -21.85 12.89
CA VAL A 41 -10.28 -22.99 12.28
C VAL A 41 -9.52 -24.28 12.52
N ASN A 42 -10.25 -25.39 12.55
CA ASN A 42 -9.63 -26.70 12.59
C ASN A 42 -8.87 -26.96 11.28
N PRO A 43 -7.68 -27.57 11.33
CA PRO A 43 -6.97 -27.95 10.12
C PRO A 43 -7.79 -28.94 9.31
N VAL A 44 -7.81 -28.73 8.00
CA VAL A 44 -8.43 -29.66 7.04
C VAL A 44 -7.33 -30.37 6.28
N THR A 45 -7.37 -31.70 6.25
CA THR A 45 -6.47 -32.48 5.41
C THR A 45 -7.05 -32.59 4.01
N LEU A 46 -6.33 -32.08 3.03
CA LEU A 46 -6.67 -32.23 1.62
C LEU A 46 -5.94 -33.44 1.03
N PRO A 47 -6.51 -34.12 0.03
CA PRO A 47 -5.79 -35.16 -0.70
C PRO A 47 -4.56 -34.55 -1.40
N ALA A 48 -3.55 -35.38 -1.63
CA ALA A 48 -2.40 -34.98 -2.43
C ALA A 48 -2.84 -34.68 -3.87
N VAL A 49 -2.34 -33.59 -4.43
CA VAL A 49 -2.62 -33.17 -5.80
C VAL A 49 -1.33 -33.14 -6.62
N ASN A 50 -1.46 -33.31 -7.94
CA ASN A 50 -0.33 -33.17 -8.84
C ASN A 50 0.06 -31.69 -8.90
N ILE A 51 1.35 -31.37 -8.68
CA ILE A 51 1.84 -30.00 -8.67
C ILE A 51 1.81 -29.34 -10.06
N TYR A 52 1.92 -30.13 -11.12
CA TYR A 52 1.91 -29.63 -12.51
C TYR A 52 0.50 -29.57 -13.10
N HIS A 53 -0.43 -30.36 -12.57
CA HIS A 53 -1.82 -30.43 -13.00
C HIS A 53 -2.73 -30.45 -11.78
N PRO A 54 -2.84 -29.32 -11.04
CA PRO A 54 -3.67 -29.26 -9.83
C PRO A 54 -5.15 -29.43 -10.20
N ASP A 55 -5.83 -30.29 -9.47
CA ASP A 55 -7.29 -30.44 -9.61
C ASP A 55 -7.98 -29.32 -8.85
N SER A 56 -8.51 -28.35 -9.58
CA SER A 56 -9.25 -27.20 -9.02
C SER A 56 -10.62 -27.57 -8.48
N SER A 57 -11.13 -28.79 -8.72
CA SER A 57 -12.39 -29.26 -8.18
C SER A 57 -12.30 -29.73 -6.72
N ILE A 58 -11.07 -29.91 -6.19
CA ILE A 58 -10.84 -30.27 -4.81
C ILE A 58 -11.04 -29.03 -3.93
N HIS A 59 -12.17 -29.02 -3.22
CA HIS A 59 -12.45 -27.97 -2.26
C HIS A 59 -12.33 -28.52 -0.83
N PRO A 60 -11.77 -27.73 0.11
CA PRO A 60 -11.88 -28.09 1.52
C PRO A 60 -13.37 -28.16 1.88
N GLY A 61 -13.78 -29.17 2.60
CA GLY A 61 -15.11 -29.21 3.20
C GLY A 61 -15.35 -27.96 4.08
N GLY A 62 -16.54 -27.82 4.63
CA GLY A 62 -16.85 -26.67 5.49
C GLY A 62 -15.83 -26.50 6.62
N LEU A 63 -15.18 -25.32 6.70
CA LEU A 63 -14.25 -24.99 7.75
C LEU A 63 -15.00 -24.87 9.08
N THR A 64 -14.60 -25.62 10.10
CA THR A 64 -15.16 -25.54 11.45
C THR A 64 -14.27 -24.69 12.35
N ARG A 65 -14.87 -23.82 13.16
CA ARG A 65 -14.14 -23.01 14.14
C ARG A 65 -13.65 -23.89 15.30
N ASN A 66 -12.43 -23.63 15.78
CA ASN A 66 -11.83 -24.33 16.91
C ASN A 66 -11.91 -23.54 18.23
N GLY A 67 -12.64 -22.42 18.26
CA GLY A 67 -12.76 -21.55 19.42
C GLY A 67 -11.64 -20.52 19.59
N ALA A 68 -10.48 -20.70 18.94
CA ALA A 68 -9.45 -19.66 18.92
C ALA A 68 -9.94 -18.41 18.18
N ASN A 69 -9.55 -17.26 18.66
CA ASN A 69 -9.84 -15.97 18.02
C ASN A 69 -8.74 -14.95 18.31
N ALA A 70 -8.73 -13.91 17.51
CA ALA A 70 -7.95 -12.69 17.76
C ALA A 70 -8.84 -11.50 17.37
N ASN A 71 -9.05 -10.59 18.29
CA ASN A 71 -9.85 -9.39 18.12
C ASN A 71 -8.95 -8.18 18.29
N GLY A 72 -8.93 -7.32 17.30
CA GLY A 72 -8.27 -6.04 17.37
C GLY A 72 -9.26 -4.92 17.06
N GLN A 73 -9.22 -3.86 17.83
CA GLN A 73 -10.01 -2.64 17.62
C GLN A 73 -9.12 -1.43 17.78
N THR A 74 -9.27 -0.45 16.90
CA THR A 74 -8.67 0.87 17.07
C THR A 74 -9.73 1.93 16.92
N ASP A 75 -9.84 2.78 17.93
CA ASP A 75 -10.61 4.02 17.90
C ASP A 75 -9.64 5.19 17.70
N THR A 76 -9.91 6.02 16.71
CA THR A 76 -9.14 7.22 16.42
C THR A 76 -10.05 8.44 16.40
N PHE A 77 -9.67 9.46 17.14
CA PHE A 77 -10.26 10.80 17.02
C PHE A 77 -9.20 11.77 16.53
N ALA A 78 -9.49 12.51 15.47
CA ALA A 78 -8.56 13.45 14.88
C ALA A 78 -9.17 14.84 14.71
N ILE A 79 -8.33 15.86 14.87
CA ILE A 79 -8.60 17.24 14.47
C ILE A 79 -7.51 17.69 13.51
N TYR A 80 -7.84 18.50 12.52
CA TYR A 80 -6.86 18.99 11.57
C TYR A 80 -7.21 20.37 11.03
N ALA A 81 -6.18 21.10 10.64
CA ALA A 81 -6.29 22.36 9.91
C ALA A 81 -5.17 22.44 8.89
N PHE A 82 -5.53 22.78 7.66
CA PHE A 82 -4.63 23.05 6.55
C PHE A 82 -4.99 24.36 5.92
N ASP A 83 -3.97 25.13 5.50
CA ASP A 83 -4.16 26.39 4.79
C ASP A 83 -3.24 26.45 3.58
N THR A 84 -3.74 27.00 2.50
CA THR A 84 -2.95 27.44 1.34
C THR A 84 -3.03 28.94 1.26
N LEU A 85 -1.88 29.58 1.48
CA LEU A 85 -1.71 31.01 1.51
C LEU A 85 -1.29 31.50 0.12
N GLN A 86 -2.11 32.30 -0.54
CA GLN A 86 -1.74 33.04 -1.75
C GLN A 86 -1.02 34.33 -1.34
N ILE A 87 0.30 34.27 -1.24
CA ILE A 87 1.13 35.40 -0.82
C ILE A 87 1.22 36.46 -1.93
N THR A 88 1.40 35.98 -3.17
CA THR A 88 1.35 36.80 -4.38
C THR A 88 0.56 36.05 -5.44
N ARG A 89 0.39 36.66 -6.61
CA ARG A 89 -0.25 36.01 -7.76
C ARG A 89 0.45 34.71 -8.19
N ASP A 90 1.77 34.66 -8.01
CA ASP A 90 2.61 33.57 -8.52
C ASP A 90 3.21 32.71 -7.40
N PHE A 91 3.05 33.10 -6.12
CA PHE A 91 3.68 32.40 -5.00
C PHE A 91 2.66 32.01 -3.93
N GLU A 92 2.65 30.71 -3.62
CA GLU A 92 1.80 30.10 -2.61
C GLU A 92 2.64 29.38 -1.56
N LEU A 93 2.20 29.46 -0.30
CA LEU A 93 2.67 28.61 0.80
C LEU A 93 1.52 27.70 1.23
N ASN A 94 1.81 26.44 1.48
CA ASN A 94 0.83 25.53 2.05
C ASN A 94 1.36 24.89 3.31
N GLY A 95 0.49 24.63 4.25
CA GLY A 95 0.87 24.00 5.50
C GLY A 95 -0.34 23.51 6.27
N GLY A 96 -0.08 22.66 7.24
CA GLY A 96 -1.14 22.20 8.13
C GLY A 96 -0.68 21.13 9.08
N ILE A 97 -1.53 20.89 10.04
CA ILE A 97 -1.33 19.95 11.13
C ILE A 97 -2.56 19.07 11.31
N ARG A 98 -2.32 17.81 11.65
CA ARG A 98 -3.33 16.86 12.10
C ARG A 98 -2.87 16.22 13.41
N LEU A 99 -3.74 16.25 14.41
CA LEU A 99 -3.53 15.63 15.70
C LEU A 99 -4.50 14.46 15.83
N ASP A 100 -3.96 13.26 16.00
CA ASP A 100 -4.73 12.03 16.17
C ASP A 100 -4.53 11.52 17.60
N ASN A 101 -5.64 11.25 18.29
CA ASN A 101 -5.65 10.47 19.52
C ASN A 101 -6.18 9.08 19.18
N TYR A 102 -5.38 8.04 19.41
CA TYR A 102 -5.76 6.67 19.14
C TYR A 102 -5.79 5.82 20.40
N HIS A 103 -6.68 4.83 20.38
CA HIS A 103 -6.77 3.78 21.38
C HIS A 103 -6.96 2.44 20.68
N THR A 104 -5.98 1.55 20.82
CA THR A 104 -6.02 0.21 20.25
C THR A 104 -6.15 -0.80 21.37
N GLU A 105 -7.13 -1.70 21.27
CA GLU A 105 -7.33 -2.85 22.13
C GLU A 105 -7.10 -4.13 21.34
N TYR A 106 -6.46 -5.12 21.94
CA TYR A 106 -6.21 -6.40 21.32
C TYR A 106 -6.30 -7.53 22.33
N ASP A 107 -7.16 -8.49 22.04
CA ASP A 107 -7.25 -9.75 22.76
C ASP A 107 -7.10 -10.94 21.80
N SER A 108 -6.51 -11.99 22.28
CA SER A 108 -6.44 -13.26 21.56
C SER A 108 -6.56 -14.46 22.46
N ALA A 109 -7.21 -15.50 21.97
CA ALA A 109 -7.33 -16.79 22.59
C ALA A 109 -6.87 -17.89 21.64
N THR A 110 -6.11 -18.85 22.16
CA THR A 110 -5.57 -19.98 21.40
C THR A 110 -6.07 -21.29 22.01
N ALA A 111 -6.45 -22.25 21.19
CA ALA A 111 -6.81 -23.58 21.65
C ALA A 111 -5.60 -24.28 22.28
N CYS A 112 -5.68 -24.63 23.56
CA CYS A 112 -4.57 -25.24 24.29
C CYS A 112 -4.36 -26.74 23.99
N GLY A 113 -3.17 -27.27 24.29
CA GLY A 113 -2.83 -28.69 24.14
C GLY A 113 -2.64 -29.13 22.69
N GLY A 114 -2.53 -28.22 21.75
CA GLY A 114 -2.15 -28.50 20.37
C GLY A 114 -0.66 -28.85 20.23
N SER A 115 -0.20 -29.10 19.03
CA SER A 115 1.20 -29.32 18.66
C SER A 115 1.63 -28.35 17.57
N GLY A 116 2.94 -28.07 17.47
CA GLY A 116 3.51 -27.17 16.45
C GLY A 116 3.83 -25.78 16.96
N ARG A 117 4.23 -24.89 16.05
CA ARG A 117 4.63 -23.51 16.37
C ARG A 117 3.43 -22.73 16.94
N GLY A 118 3.61 -22.10 18.09
CA GLY A 118 2.56 -21.33 18.77
C GLY A 118 1.59 -22.17 19.61
N ALA A 119 1.83 -23.49 19.77
CA ALA A 119 1.06 -24.33 20.68
C ALA A 119 1.28 -23.89 22.15
N ILE A 120 0.19 -23.87 22.92
CA ILE A 120 0.22 -23.54 24.34
C ILE A 120 -0.21 -24.76 25.18
N THR A 121 0.37 -24.88 26.38
CA THR A 121 -0.03 -25.89 27.35
C THR A 121 -1.38 -25.51 27.97
N CYS A 122 -2.27 -26.50 28.18
CA CYS A 122 -3.50 -26.21 28.87
C CYS A 122 -3.23 -25.91 30.35
N PRO A 123 -3.82 -24.85 30.91
CA PRO A 123 -3.82 -24.62 32.35
C PRO A 123 -4.45 -25.80 33.13
N THR A 124 -4.11 -25.93 34.41
CA THR A 124 -4.68 -26.95 35.26
C THR A 124 -6.22 -26.89 35.29
N GLY A 125 -6.87 -28.02 35.02
CA GLY A 125 -8.34 -28.09 34.99
C GLY A 125 -8.99 -27.66 33.67
N VAL A 126 -8.21 -27.19 32.67
CA VAL A 126 -8.72 -26.82 31.34
C VAL A 126 -8.56 -28.00 30.38
N ALA A 127 -9.65 -28.37 29.72
CA ALA A 127 -9.66 -29.47 28.76
C ALA A 127 -8.84 -29.10 27.50
N LYS A 128 -8.16 -30.10 26.95
CA LYS A 128 -7.42 -29.95 25.68
C LYS A 128 -8.37 -29.49 24.55
N GLY A 129 -7.92 -28.49 23.78
CA GLY A 129 -8.71 -27.89 22.72
C GLY A 129 -9.56 -26.70 23.17
N SER A 130 -9.63 -26.42 24.48
CA SER A 130 -10.33 -25.21 24.96
C SER A 130 -9.54 -23.94 24.63
N PRO A 131 -10.22 -22.83 24.26
CA PRO A 131 -9.57 -21.56 24.07
C PRO A 131 -9.10 -20.99 25.41
N VAL A 132 -7.85 -20.54 25.45
CA VAL A 132 -7.22 -19.86 26.60
C VAL A 132 -6.72 -18.50 26.10
N THR A 133 -7.03 -17.45 26.83
CA THR A 133 -6.53 -16.09 26.53
C THR A 133 -5.00 -16.08 26.59
N THR A 134 -4.39 -15.67 25.50
CA THR A 134 -2.93 -15.60 25.34
C THR A 134 -2.42 -14.17 25.37
N VAL A 135 -3.22 -13.21 24.91
CA VAL A 135 -2.93 -11.77 24.95
C VAL A 135 -4.21 -11.04 25.32
N ASP A 136 -4.07 -10.05 26.17
CA ASP A 136 -5.10 -9.06 26.51
C ASP A 136 -4.35 -7.78 26.88
N THR A 137 -4.35 -6.82 25.95
CA THR A 137 -3.55 -5.59 26.11
C THR A 137 -4.11 -4.44 25.28
N ALA A 138 -3.76 -3.24 25.67
CA ALA A 138 -4.16 -2.02 24.98
C ALA A 138 -3.02 -1.02 24.86
N LYS A 139 -3.12 -0.13 23.88
CA LYS A 139 -2.19 0.97 23.65
C LYS A 139 -2.94 2.22 23.22
N SER A 140 -2.71 3.31 23.95
CA SER A 140 -3.17 4.65 23.56
C SER A 140 -1.99 5.56 23.27
N GLY A 141 -2.24 6.60 22.49
CA GLY A 141 -1.25 7.63 22.22
C GLY A 141 -1.79 8.76 21.36
N ASN A 142 -0.92 9.75 21.16
CA ASN A 142 -1.18 10.87 20.28
C ASN A 142 -0.15 10.88 19.15
N LEU A 143 -0.61 11.18 17.94
CA LEU A 143 0.23 11.35 16.76
C LEU A 143 0.09 12.79 16.28
N MET A 144 1.21 13.39 15.92
CA MET A 144 1.25 14.71 15.32
C MET A 144 1.80 14.60 13.90
N ASN A 145 0.92 14.77 12.95
CA ASN A 145 1.22 14.75 11.53
C ASN A 145 1.16 16.18 11.01
N TRP A 146 2.11 16.59 10.15
CA TRP A 146 2.12 17.94 9.62
C TRP A 146 2.82 17.99 8.26
N LYS A 147 2.51 19.02 7.48
CA LYS A 147 3.21 19.32 6.24
C LYS A 147 3.41 20.82 6.09
N ALA A 148 4.45 21.16 5.35
CA ALA A 148 4.70 22.52 4.88
C ALA A 148 5.28 22.47 3.47
N GLY A 149 4.90 23.43 2.63
CA GLY A 149 5.38 23.49 1.27
C GLY A 149 5.26 24.90 0.68
N ALA A 150 5.90 25.06 -0.44
CA ALA A 150 5.83 26.27 -1.25
C ALA A 150 5.64 25.89 -2.70
N LEU A 151 4.90 26.71 -3.43
CA LEU A 151 4.66 26.55 -4.85
C LEU A 151 4.89 27.93 -5.54
N TYR A 152 5.59 27.90 -6.67
CA TYR A 152 5.80 29.06 -7.49
C TYR A 152 5.36 28.80 -8.92
N HIS A 153 4.45 29.63 -9.41
CA HIS A 153 3.98 29.62 -10.79
C HIS A 153 5.01 30.32 -11.68
N LEU A 154 5.78 29.55 -12.44
CA LEU A 154 6.74 30.08 -13.42
C LEU A 154 6.02 30.69 -14.61
N THR A 155 4.88 30.13 -14.97
CA THR A 155 3.97 30.59 -16.02
C THR A 155 2.54 30.23 -15.65
N GLU A 156 1.55 30.69 -16.41
CA GLU A 156 0.14 30.29 -16.23
C GLU A 156 -0.10 28.77 -16.38
N ASN A 157 0.83 28.06 -17.03
CA ASN A 157 0.71 26.65 -17.36
C ASN A 157 1.74 25.76 -16.64
N GLY A 158 2.65 26.36 -15.87
CA GLY A 158 3.75 25.61 -15.24
C GLY A 158 4.13 26.14 -13.87
N ASN A 159 4.38 25.22 -12.95
CA ASN A 159 4.83 25.53 -11.61
C ASN A 159 5.96 24.61 -11.15
N VAL A 160 6.67 25.06 -10.13
CA VAL A 160 7.61 24.28 -9.33
C VAL A 160 7.16 24.32 -7.88
N TYR A 161 7.41 23.25 -7.15
CA TYR A 161 7.05 23.17 -5.75
C TYR A 161 8.08 22.43 -4.92
N ILE A 162 8.06 22.69 -3.62
CA ILE A 162 8.79 21.93 -2.60
C ILE A 162 7.83 21.60 -1.47
N ASN A 163 7.90 20.37 -0.96
CA ASN A 163 7.10 19.91 0.16
C ASN A 163 7.97 19.17 1.18
N TYR A 164 7.62 19.36 2.44
CA TYR A 164 8.11 18.52 3.53
C TYR A 164 6.93 18.06 4.37
N ALA A 165 6.87 16.76 4.64
CA ALA A 165 5.77 16.16 5.41
C ALA A 165 6.30 15.18 6.45
N VAL A 166 5.64 15.16 7.59
CA VAL A 166 5.88 14.20 8.67
C VAL A 166 4.59 13.44 8.92
N SER A 167 4.67 12.11 8.83
CA SER A 167 3.56 11.22 9.19
C SER A 167 4.00 10.19 10.21
N GLN A 168 3.06 9.77 11.05
CA GLN A 168 3.32 8.81 12.12
C GLN A 168 2.30 7.68 12.06
N GLN A 169 2.76 6.47 12.40
CA GLN A 169 1.93 5.28 12.51
C GLN A 169 2.04 4.71 13.92
N PRO A 170 0.93 4.37 14.60
CA PRO A 170 0.96 3.78 15.94
C PRO A 170 1.66 2.41 15.91
N PRO A 171 2.19 1.95 17.06
CA PRO A 171 2.69 0.59 17.20
C PRO A 171 1.57 -0.43 16.97
N GLY A 172 1.92 -1.60 16.45
CA GLY A 172 1.01 -2.70 16.19
C GLY A 172 1.13 -3.21 14.77
N GLY A 173 0.55 -4.38 14.51
CA GLY A 173 0.53 -4.99 13.18
C GLY A 173 -0.66 -4.49 12.33
N ASN A 174 -0.66 -4.87 11.06
CA ASN A 174 -1.72 -4.52 10.10
C ASN A 174 -3.12 -5.03 10.49
N ASN A 175 -3.22 -5.90 11.49
CA ASN A 175 -4.46 -6.47 12.02
C ASN A 175 -4.74 -5.99 13.45
N PHE A 176 -4.21 -4.83 13.84
CA PHE A 176 -4.30 -4.25 15.19
C PHE A 176 -3.66 -5.13 16.28
N ALA A 177 -2.91 -6.16 15.90
CA ALA A 177 -2.30 -7.07 16.87
C ALA A 177 -1.30 -6.32 17.75
N LEU A 178 -1.43 -6.51 19.07
CA LEU A 178 -0.52 -5.98 20.05
C LEU A 178 0.11 -7.13 20.85
N ALA A 179 1.25 -6.87 21.47
CA ALA A 179 1.91 -7.73 22.41
C ALA A 179 2.22 -6.97 23.68
N GLN A 180 2.28 -7.68 24.81
CA GLN A 180 2.60 -7.09 26.11
C GLN A 180 3.96 -6.37 26.09
N SER A 181 4.08 -5.28 26.84
CA SER A 181 5.33 -4.59 27.06
C SER A 181 6.41 -5.55 27.57
N GLY A 182 7.65 -5.42 27.08
CA GLY A 182 8.75 -6.28 27.45
C GLY A 182 8.75 -7.68 26.83
N SER A 183 7.77 -8.04 26.02
CA SER A 183 7.73 -9.31 25.29
C SER A 183 8.86 -9.33 24.24
N GLY A 184 9.97 -10.01 24.55
CA GLY A 184 11.20 -9.96 23.74
C GLY A 184 11.04 -10.45 22.31
N ASN A 185 10.06 -11.33 22.05
CA ASN A 185 9.88 -12.01 20.77
C ASN A 185 8.71 -11.49 19.93
N SER A 186 8.29 -10.25 20.10
CA SER A 186 7.20 -9.66 19.32
C SER A 186 7.55 -8.26 18.78
N ALA A 187 7.27 -8.06 17.49
CA ALA A 187 7.36 -6.77 16.82
C ALA A 187 6.22 -5.80 17.19
N ASN A 188 5.15 -6.29 17.85
CA ASN A 188 3.93 -5.51 18.11
C ASN A 188 3.81 -5.07 19.56
N ARG A 189 4.93 -4.87 20.25
CA ARG A 189 4.96 -4.48 21.66
C ARG A 189 4.33 -3.12 21.90
N THR A 190 3.58 -3.01 22.99
CA THR A 190 2.90 -1.77 23.39
C THR A 190 3.85 -0.68 23.88
N ASP A 191 5.10 -1.02 24.27
CA ASP A 191 6.12 -0.04 24.68
C ASP A 191 6.90 0.57 23.51
N PHE A 192 6.72 0.08 22.29
CA PHE A 192 7.31 0.71 21.12
C PHE A 192 6.70 2.09 20.81
N LYS A 193 7.52 2.96 20.23
CA LYS A 193 7.11 4.28 19.79
C LYS A 193 6.39 4.19 18.43
N PRO A 194 5.58 5.18 18.06
CA PRO A 194 5.10 5.30 16.68
C PRO A 194 6.27 5.32 15.69
N GLN A 195 6.09 4.62 14.57
CA GLN A 195 6.97 4.81 13.41
C GLN A 195 6.76 6.20 12.85
N LYS A 196 7.81 6.80 12.31
CA LYS A 196 7.78 8.15 11.78
C LYS A 196 8.38 8.18 10.38
N ALA A 197 7.62 8.68 9.41
CA ALA A 197 8.09 8.93 8.06
C ALA A 197 8.27 10.44 7.83
N ASN A 198 9.45 10.83 7.36
CA ASN A 198 9.80 12.19 6.99
C ASN A 198 10.01 12.21 5.48
N THR A 199 9.16 12.90 4.74
CA THR A 199 9.21 12.98 3.28
C THR A 199 9.58 14.39 2.84
N SER A 200 10.59 14.49 1.98
CA SER A 200 10.96 15.71 1.25
C SER A 200 10.73 15.48 -0.23
N GLU A 201 10.14 16.44 -0.91
CA GLU A 201 9.87 16.37 -2.33
C GLU A 201 10.07 17.74 -2.98
N ILE A 202 10.67 17.75 -4.16
CA ILE A 202 10.71 18.89 -5.07
C ILE A 202 10.22 18.43 -6.42
N GLY A 203 9.33 19.19 -7.04
CA GLY A 203 8.74 18.78 -8.30
C GLY A 203 8.28 19.95 -9.16
N THR A 204 7.77 19.57 -10.31
CA THR A 204 7.22 20.51 -11.30
C THR A 204 6.02 19.90 -12.01
N LYS A 205 5.08 20.77 -12.40
CA LYS A 205 3.85 20.38 -13.14
C LYS A 205 3.65 21.35 -14.29
N TRP A 206 3.38 20.80 -15.47
CA TRP A 206 3.21 21.57 -16.69
C TRP A 206 1.96 21.14 -17.45
N GLN A 207 1.07 22.07 -17.70
CA GLN A 207 -0.07 21.90 -18.59
C GLN A 207 0.32 22.35 -19.99
N VAL A 208 0.46 21.41 -20.91
CA VAL A 208 0.84 21.70 -22.31
C VAL A 208 -0.32 21.40 -23.26
N LEU A 209 -0.15 21.70 -24.56
CA LEU A 209 -1.17 21.47 -25.59
C LEU A 209 -2.53 22.12 -25.23
N ASP A 210 -2.53 23.42 -24.92
CA ASP A 210 -3.72 24.16 -24.48
C ASP A 210 -4.39 23.54 -23.22
N LYS A 211 -3.57 23.19 -22.24
CA LYS A 211 -3.99 22.58 -20.94
C LYS A 211 -4.60 21.19 -21.07
N ARG A 212 -4.48 20.53 -22.23
CA ARG A 212 -5.03 19.20 -22.46
C ARG A 212 -4.14 18.08 -21.95
N LEU A 213 -2.83 18.33 -21.78
CA LEU A 213 -1.85 17.34 -21.35
C LEU A 213 -1.09 17.85 -20.12
N LEU A 214 -1.13 17.08 -19.03
CA LEU A 214 -0.37 17.34 -17.81
C LEU A 214 0.91 16.50 -17.83
N LEU A 215 2.04 17.16 -17.65
CA LEU A 215 3.33 16.56 -17.40
C LEU A 215 3.75 16.84 -15.96
N THR A 216 4.24 15.86 -15.24
CA THR A 216 4.77 16.04 -13.89
C THR A 216 6.13 15.37 -13.75
N ALA A 217 7.00 15.96 -12.94
CA ALA A 217 8.27 15.34 -12.52
C ALA A 217 8.54 15.72 -11.07
N ALA A 218 9.06 14.77 -10.29
CA ALA A 218 9.43 15.01 -8.91
C ALA A 218 10.69 14.22 -8.53
N LEU A 219 11.48 14.79 -7.62
CA LEU A 219 12.53 14.13 -6.85
C LEU A 219 12.02 13.98 -5.42
N PHE A 220 12.11 12.80 -4.86
CA PHE A 220 11.59 12.54 -3.51
C PHE A 220 12.59 11.76 -2.64
N ARG A 221 12.44 11.95 -1.35
CA ARG A 221 13.14 11.17 -0.34
C ARG A 221 12.26 11.02 0.90
N THR A 222 12.09 9.78 1.33
CA THR A 222 11.40 9.43 2.57
C THR A 222 12.35 8.68 3.49
N ASP A 223 12.55 9.18 4.70
CA ASP A 223 13.23 8.50 5.80
C ASP A 223 12.19 7.97 6.78
N ILE A 224 12.19 6.66 7.03
CA ILE A 224 11.35 6.00 8.04
C ILE A 224 12.23 5.72 9.26
N GLU A 225 11.79 6.19 10.42
CA GLU A 225 12.45 6.06 11.71
C GLU A 225 11.59 5.26 12.69
N ASN A 226 12.19 4.76 13.74
CA ASN A 226 11.56 3.89 14.72
C ASN A 226 11.06 2.58 14.09
N GLU A 227 11.76 2.08 13.10
CA GLU A 227 11.48 0.77 12.52
C GLU A 227 11.82 -0.33 13.51
N VAL A 228 10.98 -1.35 13.59
CA VAL A 228 11.19 -2.48 14.49
C VAL A 228 12.04 -3.52 13.80
N GLU A 229 13.18 -3.87 14.39
CA GLU A 229 14.15 -4.82 13.87
C GLU A 229 14.26 -6.04 14.78
N GLN A 230 14.42 -7.23 14.19
CA GLN A 230 14.71 -8.45 14.93
C GLN A 230 16.22 -8.60 15.14
N ASN A 231 16.64 -8.71 16.40
CA ASN A 231 18.02 -8.96 16.79
C ASN A 231 18.45 -10.42 16.49
N ASP A 232 19.75 -10.70 16.53
CA ASP A 232 20.28 -12.05 16.28
C ASP A 232 19.85 -13.10 17.32
N ASP A 233 19.52 -12.67 18.52
CA ASP A 233 18.97 -13.51 19.60
C ASP A 233 17.46 -13.77 19.47
N GLY A 234 16.81 -13.25 18.40
CA GLY A 234 15.38 -13.36 18.14
C GLY A 234 14.51 -12.35 18.86
N THR A 235 15.08 -11.47 19.69
CA THR A 235 14.36 -10.35 20.31
C THR A 235 14.11 -9.22 19.32
N TYR A 236 13.24 -8.27 19.68
CA TYR A 236 12.93 -7.12 18.84
C TYR A 236 13.33 -5.82 19.53
N SER A 237 13.92 -4.92 18.75
CA SER A 237 14.32 -3.57 19.14
C SER A 237 13.81 -2.56 18.13
N GLN A 238 13.66 -1.30 18.56
CA GLN A 238 13.16 -0.22 17.73
C GLN A 238 14.24 0.83 17.50
N TYR A 239 15.18 0.52 16.63
CA TYR A 239 16.28 1.42 16.24
C TYR A 239 16.43 1.55 14.73
N GLY A 240 15.64 0.79 13.98
CA GLY A 240 15.75 0.70 12.53
C GLY A 240 15.45 2.02 11.84
N LYS A 241 16.16 2.25 10.73
CA LYS A 241 15.94 3.36 9.82
C LYS A 241 16.02 2.88 8.39
N LYS A 242 14.98 3.20 7.60
CA LYS A 242 14.88 2.91 6.17
C LYS A 242 14.81 4.20 5.39
N ARG A 243 15.29 4.17 4.15
CA ARG A 243 15.20 5.29 3.22
C ARG A 243 14.72 4.82 1.86
N VAL A 244 13.78 5.56 1.29
CA VAL A 244 13.40 5.47 -0.11
C VAL A 244 13.67 6.83 -0.75
N GLU A 245 14.45 6.86 -1.81
CA GLU A 245 14.76 8.07 -2.57
C GLU A 245 14.76 7.77 -4.06
N GLY A 246 14.34 8.74 -4.87
CA GLY A 246 14.23 8.53 -6.29
C GLY A 246 13.62 9.70 -7.04
N TYR A 247 13.20 9.42 -8.26
CA TYR A 247 12.45 10.37 -9.07
C TYR A 247 11.28 9.69 -9.79
N GLU A 248 10.29 10.49 -10.10
CA GLU A 248 9.13 10.08 -10.89
C GLU A 248 8.81 11.09 -11.97
N ILE A 249 8.30 10.59 -13.09
CA ILE A 249 7.83 11.38 -14.22
C ILE A 249 6.47 10.81 -14.62
N SER A 250 5.48 11.67 -14.89
CA SER A 250 4.19 11.20 -15.39
C SER A 250 3.63 12.09 -16.50
N VAL A 251 2.76 11.49 -17.28
CA VAL A 251 1.99 12.15 -18.33
C VAL A 251 0.52 11.71 -18.22
N ALA A 252 -0.42 12.65 -18.30
CA ALA A 252 -1.84 12.34 -18.30
C ALA A 252 -2.63 13.38 -19.10
N GLY A 253 -3.51 12.92 -19.99
CA GLY A 253 -4.39 13.81 -20.75
C GLY A 253 -4.48 13.45 -22.23
N ASN A 254 -4.80 14.46 -23.04
CA ASN A 254 -5.05 14.28 -24.46
C ASN A 254 -3.95 14.96 -25.30
N ILE A 255 -3.30 14.20 -26.18
CA ILE A 255 -2.35 14.72 -27.18
C ILE A 255 -3.15 15.45 -28.27
N THR A 256 -4.23 14.83 -28.73
CA THR A 256 -5.24 15.44 -29.61
C THR A 256 -6.63 15.16 -29.02
N PRO A 257 -7.73 15.78 -29.50
CA PRO A 257 -9.09 15.42 -29.04
C PRO A 257 -9.42 13.93 -29.15
N ALA A 258 -8.79 13.24 -30.12
CA ALA A 258 -9.01 11.81 -30.36
C ALA A 258 -7.94 10.89 -29.69
N TRP A 259 -6.87 11.43 -29.12
CA TRP A 259 -5.74 10.65 -28.62
C TRP A 259 -5.42 10.96 -27.16
N GLN A 260 -5.73 10.04 -26.28
CA GLN A 260 -5.49 10.09 -24.84
C GLN A 260 -4.28 9.25 -24.46
N VAL A 261 -3.48 9.74 -23.52
CA VAL A 261 -2.37 9.03 -22.89
C VAL A 261 -2.41 9.19 -21.36
N ILE A 262 -2.00 8.14 -20.68
CA ILE A 262 -1.69 8.18 -19.25
C ILE A 262 -0.53 7.24 -18.99
N GLY A 263 0.48 7.71 -18.27
CA GLY A 263 1.63 6.89 -17.96
C GLY A 263 2.52 7.51 -16.91
N GLY A 264 3.44 6.69 -16.41
CA GLY A 264 4.44 7.12 -15.44
C GLY A 264 5.63 6.20 -15.41
N TYR A 265 6.74 6.75 -14.96
CA TYR A 265 7.96 6.04 -14.69
C TYR A 265 8.50 6.49 -13.33
N THR A 266 8.88 5.52 -12.51
CA THR A 266 9.52 5.75 -11.22
C THR A 266 10.84 5.01 -11.20
N GLN A 267 11.91 5.71 -10.79
CA GLN A 267 13.14 5.11 -10.36
C GLN A 267 13.31 5.41 -8.87
N GLN A 268 13.52 4.37 -8.08
CA GLN A 268 13.69 4.50 -6.64
C GLN A 268 14.75 3.57 -6.11
N LYS A 269 15.44 4.02 -5.06
CA LYS A 269 16.34 3.19 -4.27
C LYS A 269 15.82 3.11 -2.85
N ALA A 270 15.43 1.91 -2.43
CA ALA A 270 14.96 1.62 -1.08
C ALA A 270 16.05 0.87 -0.30
N THR A 271 16.54 1.47 0.81
CA THR A 271 17.70 0.96 1.56
C THR A 271 17.48 1.01 3.06
N ILE A 272 18.11 0.07 3.76
CA ILE A 272 18.27 0.10 5.21
C ILE A 272 19.44 1.02 5.53
N LYS A 273 19.21 2.04 6.37
CA LYS A 273 20.25 2.97 6.83
C LYS A 273 20.76 2.64 8.22
N ASN A 274 19.92 2.03 9.03
CA ASN A 274 20.26 1.49 10.33
C ASN A 274 19.39 0.27 10.58
N GLY A 275 19.98 -0.85 10.98
CA GLY A 275 19.31 -2.13 11.13
C GLY A 275 20.11 -3.25 10.46
N LYS A 276 19.54 -4.43 10.48
CA LYS A 276 20.13 -5.63 9.87
C LYS A 276 19.84 -5.66 8.37
N ASP A 277 20.86 -5.95 7.57
CA ASP A 277 20.66 -6.23 6.14
C ASP A 277 19.81 -7.49 5.97
N VAL A 278 18.71 -7.34 5.22
CA VAL A 278 17.71 -8.39 5.05
C VAL A 278 17.62 -8.90 3.60
N ALA A 279 18.38 -8.33 2.69
CA ALA A 279 18.54 -8.88 1.34
C ALA A 279 19.46 -10.09 1.35
N GLN A 280 19.13 -11.12 0.57
CA GLN A 280 19.91 -12.36 0.54
C GLN A 280 21.33 -12.17 0.02
N ASP A 281 21.57 -11.20 -0.83
CA ASP A 281 22.88 -10.85 -1.37
C ASP A 281 23.77 -10.07 -0.38
N GLY A 282 23.26 -9.82 0.84
CA GLY A 282 23.96 -9.04 1.88
C GLY A 282 23.96 -7.53 1.63
N SER A 283 23.22 -7.05 0.64
CA SER A 283 23.08 -5.62 0.39
C SER A 283 22.11 -4.98 1.39
N SER A 284 22.20 -3.66 1.53
CA SER A 284 21.23 -2.86 2.30
C SER A 284 19.92 -2.59 1.57
N SER A 285 19.68 -3.23 0.41
CA SER A 285 18.46 -3.07 -0.38
C SER A 285 17.26 -3.66 0.36
N LEU A 286 16.12 -2.97 0.29
CA LEU A 286 14.86 -3.54 0.81
C LEU A 286 14.37 -4.64 -0.14
N PRO A 287 14.05 -5.84 0.40
CA PRO A 287 13.51 -6.93 -0.40
C PRO A 287 12.15 -6.57 -1.01
N TYR A 288 11.82 -7.24 -2.10
CA TYR A 288 10.51 -7.16 -2.78
C TYR A 288 10.12 -5.75 -3.24
N THR A 289 11.11 -4.87 -3.40
CA THR A 289 10.91 -3.49 -3.85
C THR A 289 11.64 -3.29 -5.18
N PRO A 290 10.95 -3.09 -6.30
CA PRO A 290 11.60 -2.86 -7.58
C PRO A 290 12.25 -1.47 -7.61
N GLU A 291 13.43 -1.35 -8.20
CA GLU A 291 14.08 -0.06 -8.40
C GLU A 291 13.46 0.73 -9.56
N HIS A 292 12.89 0.05 -10.53
CA HIS A 292 12.30 0.65 -11.73
C HIS A 292 10.89 0.15 -11.94
N ALA A 293 9.96 1.06 -12.17
CA ALA A 293 8.60 0.76 -12.57
C ALA A 293 8.16 1.72 -13.67
N PHE A 294 7.54 1.19 -14.71
CA PHE A 294 6.97 1.95 -15.82
C PHE A 294 5.57 1.46 -16.14
N THR A 295 4.68 2.37 -16.47
CA THR A 295 3.38 2.07 -17.04
C THR A 295 3.00 3.13 -18.07
N LEU A 296 2.40 2.71 -19.16
CA LEU A 296 1.86 3.59 -20.19
C LEU A 296 0.62 2.97 -20.77
N TRP A 297 -0.45 3.73 -20.86
CA TRP A 297 -1.64 3.42 -21.62
C TRP A 297 -1.91 4.52 -22.62
N SER A 298 -2.22 4.13 -23.86
CA SER A 298 -2.58 5.04 -24.94
C SER A 298 -3.86 4.57 -25.59
N GLN A 299 -4.82 5.47 -25.77
CA GLN A 299 -6.10 5.20 -26.41
C GLN A 299 -6.35 6.21 -27.53
N TYR A 300 -6.74 5.70 -28.69
CA TYR A 300 -7.03 6.49 -29.87
C TYR A 300 -8.46 6.21 -30.38
N GLN A 301 -9.22 7.28 -30.56
CA GLN A 301 -10.54 7.21 -31.23
C GLN A 301 -10.32 7.27 -32.73
N ALA A 302 -10.31 6.09 -33.38
CA ALA A 302 -9.98 5.97 -34.79
C ALA A 302 -11.11 6.49 -35.71
N THR A 303 -12.38 6.25 -35.29
CA THR A 303 -13.58 6.80 -35.92
C THR A 303 -14.59 7.15 -34.81
N ASP A 304 -15.75 7.70 -35.15
CA ASP A 304 -16.81 7.98 -34.18
C ASP A 304 -17.26 6.71 -33.42
N ASP A 305 -17.11 5.55 -34.04
CA ASP A 305 -17.58 4.26 -33.49
C ASP A 305 -16.47 3.33 -33.07
N ILE A 306 -15.20 3.54 -33.47
CA ILE A 306 -14.08 2.63 -33.21
C ILE A 306 -13.03 3.32 -32.35
N SER A 307 -12.72 2.71 -31.21
CA SER A 307 -11.57 3.09 -30.38
C SER A 307 -10.59 1.94 -30.24
N VAL A 308 -9.30 2.27 -30.27
CA VAL A 308 -8.21 1.31 -30.04
C VAL A 308 -7.36 1.80 -28.87
N GLY A 309 -6.86 0.88 -28.08
CA GLY A 309 -5.96 1.19 -26.97
C GLY A 309 -4.89 0.14 -26.85
N ALA A 310 -3.71 0.57 -26.44
CA ALA A 310 -2.61 -0.32 -26.09
C ALA A 310 -1.83 0.28 -24.93
N GLY A 311 -1.25 -0.59 -24.12
CA GLY A 311 -0.42 -0.20 -23.01
C GLY A 311 0.64 -1.22 -22.71
N ALA A 312 1.63 -0.79 -21.93
CA ALA A 312 2.67 -1.65 -21.42
C ALA A 312 3.03 -1.26 -19.99
N ARG A 313 3.42 -2.25 -19.20
CA ARG A 313 4.00 -2.07 -17.88
C ARG A 313 5.31 -2.82 -17.77
N TYR A 314 6.25 -2.23 -17.08
CA TYR A 314 7.52 -2.84 -16.69
C TYR A 314 7.66 -2.79 -15.17
N ILE A 315 8.05 -3.90 -14.58
CA ILE A 315 8.47 -3.99 -13.19
C ILE A 315 9.89 -4.52 -13.19
N GLY A 316 10.80 -3.80 -12.55
CA GLY A 316 12.20 -4.18 -12.40
C GLY A 316 12.39 -5.41 -11.51
N SER A 317 13.60 -5.95 -11.50
CA SER A 317 13.98 -7.04 -10.60
C SER A 317 13.78 -6.66 -9.13
N MET A 318 13.47 -7.66 -8.30
CA MET A 318 13.27 -7.49 -6.85
C MET A 318 14.16 -8.47 -6.09
N HIS A 319 14.90 -7.97 -5.10
CA HIS A 319 15.72 -8.79 -4.22
C HIS A 319 14.84 -9.66 -3.30
N LYS A 320 15.31 -10.88 -3.03
CA LYS A 320 14.72 -11.76 -2.02
C LYS A 320 15.27 -11.42 -0.63
N GLY A 321 14.46 -11.63 0.42
CA GLY A 321 14.90 -11.49 1.80
C GLY A 321 15.80 -12.64 2.26
N SER A 322 16.63 -12.36 3.27
CA SER A 322 17.62 -13.30 3.84
C SER A 322 17.00 -14.51 4.57
N ASP A 323 15.75 -14.41 4.98
CA ASP A 323 14.98 -15.50 5.59
C ASP A 323 14.33 -16.45 4.55
N GLY A 324 14.75 -16.33 3.30
CA GLY A 324 14.23 -17.14 2.21
C GLY A 324 14.77 -18.57 2.18
N ALA A 325 14.14 -19.38 1.34
CA ALA A 325 14.47 -20.78 1.15
C ALA A 325 15.87 -20.98 0.55
N VAL A 326 16.57 -21.98 1.03
CA VAL A 326 17.84 -22.41 0.45
C VAL A 326 17.58 -22.93 -0.97
N GLY A 327 18.44 -22.51 -1.92
CA GLY A 327 18.35 -22.94 -3.32
C GLY A 327 17.35 -22.16 -4.19
N THR A 328 16.65 -21.16 -3.64
CA THR A 328 15.84 -20.24 -4.43
C THR A 328 16.69 -19.07 -4.96
N PRO A 329 16.33 -18.47 -6.13
CA PRO A 329 17.06 -17.33 -6.68
C PRO A 329 17.13 -16.14 -5.70
N ALA A 330 18.22 -15.37 -5.75
CA ALA A 330 18.41 -14.19 -4.92
C ALA A 330 17.51 -13.01 -5.30
N PHE A 331 16.97 -13.02 -6.51
CA PHE A 331 16.07 -11.99 -7.03
C PHE A 331 15.07 -12.60 -8.02
N THR A 332 13.96 -11.89 -8.26
CA THR A 332 13.08 -12.13 -9.39
C THR A 332 13.54 -11.30 -10.58
N GLU A 333 13.42 -11.83 -11.78
CA GLU A 333 13.71 -11.07 -12.99
C GLU A 333 12.67 -9.97 -13.21
N GLY A 334 13.10 -8.85 -13.80
CA GLY A 334 12.20 -7.82 -14.27
C GLY A 334 11.43 -8.29 -15.50
N TYR A 335 10.22 -7.78 -15.69
CA TYR A 335 9.36 -8.22 -16.78
C TYR A 335 8.56 -7.07 -17.42
N TRP A 336 8.18 -7.28 -18.68
CA TRP A 336 7.25 -6.45 -19.43
C TRP A 336 5.95 -7.19 -19.69
N VAL A 337 4.83 -6.50 -19.54
CA VAL A 337 3.50 -7.00 -19.95
C VAL A 337 2.84 -5.92 -20.78
N ALA A 338 2.27 -6.32 -21.93
CA ALA A 338 1.51 -5.43 -22.78
C ALA A 338 0.05 -5.87 -22.85
N ASP A 339 -0.85 -4.90 -22.91
CA ASP A 339 -2.29 -5.09 -23.00
C ASP A 339 -2.84 -4.32 -24.21
N ALA A 340 -3.97 -4.77 -24.77
CA ALA A 340 -4.62 -4.11 -25.88
C ALA A 340 -6.14 -4.05 -25.67
N LYS A 341 -6.78 -3.07 -26.32
CA LYS A 341 -8.22 -2.84 -26.28
C LYS A 341 -8.74 -2.48 -27.65
N LEU A 342 -9.90 -3.04 -28.00
CA LEU A 342 -10.71 -2.61 -29.14
C LEU A 342 -12.12 -2.29 -28.64
N GLY A 343 -12.60 -1.08 -28.85
CA GLY A 343 -13.98 -0.67 -28.59
C GLY A 343 -14.73 -0.44 -29.88
N TYR A 344 -15.98 -0.91 -29.93
CA TYR A 344 -16.88 -0.70 -31.07
C TYR A 344 -18.26 -0.30 -30.59
N ARG A 345 -18.69 0.90 -30.98
CA ARG A 345 -20.04 1.42 -30.73
C ARG A 345 -20.96 0.99 -31.89
N VAL A 346 -21.92 0.13 -31.61
CA VAL A 346 -22.90 -0.34 -32.60
C VAL A 346 -23.96 0.74 -32.84
N ASN A 347 -24.43 1.38 -31.78
CA ASN A 347 -25.36 2.48 -31.80
C ASN A 347 -25.33 3.25 -30.46
N ARG A 348 -26.28 4.17 -30.23
CA ARG A 348 -26.34 5.00 -29.02
C ARG A 348 -26.59 4.20 -27.73
N ASN A 349 -27.11 2.99 -27.85
CA ASN A 349 -27.53 2.15 -26.74
C ASN A 349 -26.65 0.92 -26.51
N LEU A 350 -25.77 0.58 -27.45
CA LEU A 350 -24.97 -0.64 -27.39
C LEU A 350 -23.53 -0.39 -27.85
N ASP A 351 -22.58 -0.76 -27.03
CA ASP A 351 -21.17 -0.85 -27.39
C ASP A 351 -20.55 -2.15 -26.91
N PHE A 352 -19.53 -2.59 -27.62
CA PHE A 352 -18.70 -3.73 -27.29
C PHE A 352 -17.26 -3.29 -27.00
N GLN A 353 -16.63 -3.96 -26.04
CA GLN A 353 -15.21 -3.78 -25.74
C GLN A 353 -14.52 -5.13 -25.63
N LEU A 354 -13.52 -5.36 -26.46
CA LEU A 354 -12.60 -6.49 -26.33
C LEU A 354 -11.32 -6.00 -25.66
N ASN A 355 -10.95 -6.61 -24.55
CA ASN A 355 -9.65 -6.43 -23.88
C ASN A 355 -8.82 -7.70 -24.08
N VAL A 356 -7.54 -7.53 -24.37
CA VAL A 356 -6.55 -8.59 -24.40
C VAL A 356 -5.48 -8.24 -23.38
N TYR A 357 -5.47 -8.97 -22.27
CA TYR A 357 -4.46 -8.83 -21.23
C TYR A 357 -3.29 -9.75 -21.51
N ASN A 358 -2.09 -9.30 -21.18
CA ASN A 358 -0.84 -10.01 -21.50
C ASN A 358 -0.78 -10.45 -22.96
N LEU A 359 -0.84 -9.48 -23.87
CA LEU A 359 -0.96 -9.66 -25.32
C LEU A 359 0.07 -10.64 -25.90
N PHE A 360 1.29 -10.63 -25.38
CA PHE A 360 2.40 -11.46 -25.85
C PHE A 360 2.55 -12.79 -25.09
N ASP A 361 1.64 -13.08 -24.13
CA ASP A 361 1.67 -14.28 -23.30
C ASP A 361 3.00 -14.44 -22.54
N THR A 362 3.49 -13.35 -21.99
CA THR A 362 4.75 -13.31 -21.25
C THR A 362 4.61 -14.08 -19.95
N ASP A 363 5.50 -15.05 -19.72
CA ASP A 363 5.64 -15.70 -18.41
C ASP A 363 6.44 -14.83 -17.45
N TYR A 364 5.91 -14.58 -16.27
CA TYR A 364 6.58 -13.76 -15.24
C TYR A 364 6.18 -14.14 -13.84
N VAL A 365 7.01 -13.77 -12.87
CA VAL A 365 6.70 -13.89 -11.44
C VAL A 365 6.12 -12.58 -10.96
N ALA A 366 4.81 -12.56 -10.68
CA ALA A 366 4.11 -11.35 -10.24
C ALA A 366 4.48 -10.96 -8.80
N SER A 367 4.67 -11.95 -7.92
CA SER A 367 5.13 -11.73 -6.55
C SER A 367 5.71 -13.00 -5.93
N ILE A 368 6.58 -12.83 -4.94
CA ILE A 368 7.10 -13.92 -4.12
C ILE A 368 6.78 -13.68 -2.65
N ASN A 369 6.59 -14.74 -1.89
CA ASN A 369 6.42 -14.63 -0.45
C ASN A 369 7.77 -14.43 0.25
N LYS A 370 7.72 -14.01 1.52
CA LYS A 370 8.90 -13.73 2.35
C LYS A 370 9.91 -14.89 2.41
N SER A 371 9.44 -16.14 2.43
CA SER A 371 10.30 -17.32 2.46
C SER A 371 10.91 -17.70 1.11
N GLY A 372 10.45 -17.13 0.00
CA GLY A 372 10.89 -17.48 -1.36
C GLY A 372 10.40 -18.84 -1.88
N TYR A 373 9.71 -19.67 -1.07
CA TYR A 373 9.18 -20.97 -1.50
C TYR A 373 7.90 -20.91 -2.31
N ARG A 374 7.20 -19.79 -2.28
CA ARG A 374 5.93 -19.59 -2.95
C ARG A 374 5.97 -18.32 -3.75
N TYR A 375 5.41 -18.40 -4.94
CA TYR A 375 5.25 -17.24 -5.80
C TYR A 375 3.87 -17.26 -6.47
N HIS A 376 3.43 -16.11 -6.89
CA HIS A 376 2.29 -15.98 -7.76
C HIS A 376 2.82 -15.82 -9.19
N PRO A 377 2.48 -16.72 -10.11
CA PRO A 377 2.77 -16.53 -11.52
C PRO A 377 1.97 -15.34 -12.05
N GLY A 378 2.46 -14.72 -13.10
CA GLY A 378 1.71 -13.75 -13.86
C GLY A 378 0.46 -14.35 -14.49
N GLU A 379 -0.53 -13.52 -14.75
CA GLU A 379 -1.71 -13.96 -15.49
C GLU A 379 -1.35 -14.25 -16.94
N PRO A 380 -1.80 -15.38 -17.52
CA PRO A 380 -1.60 -15.70 -18.91
C PRO A 380 -2.40 -14.75 -19.81
N ARG A 381 -2.19 -14.82 -21.12
CA ARG A 381 -2.98 -14.05 -22.07
C ARG A 381 -4.48 -14.36 -21.90
N THR A 382 -5.25 -13.32 -21.61
CA THR A 382 -6.66 -13.43 -21.32
C THR A 382 -7.47 -12.48 -22.20
N PHE A 383 -8.57 -12.97 -22.73
CA PHE A 383 -9.52 -12.21 -23.55
C PHE A 383 -10.77 -11.94 -22.74
N LEU A 384 -11.19 -10.69 -22.69
CA LEU A 384 -12.44 -10.27 -22.04
C LEU A 384 -13.29 -9.47 -23.03
N LEU A 385 -14.44 -10.01 -23.40
CA LEU A 385 -15.45 -9.29 -24.20
C LEU A 385 -16.54 -8.75 -23.26
N THR A 386 -16.76 -7.45 -23.30
CA THR A 386 -17.81 -6.76 -22.55
C THR A 386 -18.81 -6.13 -23.51
N ALA A 387 -20.11 -6.27 -23.21
CA ALA A 387 -21.18 -5.57 -23.88
C ALA A 387 -21.81 -4.59 -22.89
N ASN A 388 -21.85 -3.31 -23.23
CA ASN A 388 -22.49 -2.26 -22.42
C ASN A 388 -23.80 -1.84 -23.09
N MET A 389 -24.89 -1.85 -22.32
CA MET A 389 -26.20 -1.39 -22.75
C MET A 389 -26.60 -0.14 -21.95
N HIS A 390 -27.00 0.89 -22.67
CA HIS A 390 -27.48 2.16 -22.11
C HIS A 390 -28.99 2.28 -22.42
N PHE A 391 -29.82 2.49 -21.42
CA PHE A 391 -31.28 2.58 -21.52
C PHE A 391 -31.75 4.01 -21.37
#